data_e64f883f53078c7519d26eac81b88200
#
_entry.id   e64f883f53078c7519d26eac81b88200
#
_cell.length_a   1.000
_cell.length_b   1.000
_cell.length_c   1.000
_cell.angle_alpha   90.00
_cell.angle_beta   90.00
_cell.angle_gamma   90.00
#
_symmetry.space_group_name_H-M   'P 1'
#
loop_
_entity.id
_entity.type
_entity.pdbx_description
1 polymer ?
#
loop_
_entity_poly.entity_id
_entity_poly.type
_entity_poly.pdbx_seq_one_letter_code
_entity_poly.pdbx_strand_id
1 'polypeptide(L)'
;MSNRNIAILDLTDCQYLGELHKRIKVALEFPDHYGENWDAFWDSLRLDSPVDYIKIIGEHTMPDDLKRHLNIMHELLQDCKNERASYGHVFDFEVVD
;
A
#
# COMPACT_ATOMS: atom_id res chain seq x y z
N MET A 1 -7.36 21.83 -12.08
CA MET A 1 -6.33 20.77 -12.14
C MET A 1 -6.61 19.75 -11.06
N SER A 2 -6.77 18.54 -11.45
CA SER A 2 -6.89 17.49 -10.44
C SER A 2 -5.48 17.12 -9.98
N ASN A 3 -5.22 17.26 -8.69
CA ASN A 3 -3.97 16.84 -8.10
C ASN A 3 -4.16 15.42 -7.59
N ARG A 4 -3.57 14.46 -8.30
CA ARG A 4 -3.52 13.08 -7.81
C ARG A 4 -2.46 13.00 -6.73
N ASN A 5 -2.82 12.41 -5.61
CA ASN A 5 -1.87 12.12 -4.54
C ASN A 5 -1.19 10.78 -4.85
N ILE A 6 0.03 10.85 -5.35
CA ILE A 6 0.78 9.67 -5.77
C ILE A 6 1.78 9.32 -4.69
N ALA A 7 1.76 8.06 -4.25
CA ALA A 7 2.75 7.54 -3.31
C ALA A 7 3.71 6.61 -4.05
N ILE A 8 4.97 6.67 -3.67
CA ILE A 8 5.98 5.71 -4.11
C ILE A 8 6.33 4.85 -2.91
N LEU A 9 5.99 3.56 -2.99
CA LEU A 9 6.32 2.59 -1.97
C LEU A 9 7.55 1.83 -2.43
N ASP A 10 8.71 2.23 -1.91
CA ASP A 10 9.98 1.61 -2.25
C ASP A 10 10.27 0.48 -1.27
N LEU A 11 10.23 -0.74 -1.76
CA LEU A 11 10.47 -1.95 -0.96
C LEU A 11 11.85 -2.57 -1.23
N THR A 12 12.73 -1.82 -1.90
CA THR A 12 14.08 -2.30 -2.19
C THR A 12 14.78 -2.71 -0.90
N ASP A 13 15.27 -3.95 -0.86
CA ASP A 13 16.00 -4.52 0.28
C ASP A 13 15.20 -4.56 1.59
N CYS A 14 13.88 -4.49 1.52
CA CYS A 14 13.03 -4.69 2.70
C CYS A 14 13.14 -6.16 3.16
N GLN A 15 13.59 -6.40 4.40
CA GLN A 15 13.93 -7.72 4.90
C GLN A 15 12.93 -8.28 5.91
N TYR A 16 12.13 -7.43 6.53
CA TYR A 16 11.28 -7.83 7.67
C TYR A 16 9.87 -7.30 7.50
N LEU A 17 8.91 -8.05 8.02
CA LEU A 17 7.50 -7.66 7.96
C LEU A 17 7.24 -6.32 8.67
N GLY A 18 7.89 -6.11 9.81
CA GLY A 18 7.75 -4.83 10.52
C GLY A 18 8.26 -3.66 9.70
N GLU A 19 9.36 -3.87 8.96
CA GLU A 19 9.89 -2.83 8.07
C GLU A 19 8.94 -2.56 6.91
N LEU A 20 8.32 -3.60 6.37
CA LEU A 20 7.33 -3.45 5.32
C LEU A 20 6.19 -2.53 5.78
N HIS A 21 5.63 -2.79 6.96
CA HIS A 21 4.55 -1.96 7.49
C HIS A 21 4.99 -0.54 7.79
N LYS A 22 6.23 -0.33 8.22
CA LYS A 22 6.75 1.02 8.46
C LYS A 22 6.90 1.80 7.17
N ARG A 23 7.38 1.16 6.12
CA ARG A 23 7.49 1.81 4.80
C ARG A 23 6.12 2.14 4.23
N ILE A 24 5.15 1.24 4.41
CA ILE A 24 3.77 1.49 4.01
C ILE A 24 3.21 2.71 4.76
N LYS A 25 3.41 2.75 6.07
CA LYS A 25 2.92 3.86 6.90
C LYS A 25 3.41 5.21 6.38
N VAL A 26 4.70 5.31 6.09
CA VAL A 26 5.29 6.56 5.61
C VAL A 26 4.79 6.89 4.20
N ALA A 27 4.84 5.93 3.29
CA ALA A 27 4.49 6.17 1.88
C ALA A 27 3.02 6.53 1.71
N LEU A 28 2.14 5.88 2.45
CA LEU A 28 0.70 6.07 2.31
C LEU A 28 0.13 7.08 3.30
N GLU A 29 0.99 7.72 4.07
CA GLU A 29 0.63 8.75 5.05
C GLU A 29 -0.40 8.25 6.07
N PHE A 30 -0.17 7.05 6.60
CA PHE A 30 -1.01 6.49 7.65
C PHE A 30 -0.76 7.20 8.98
N PRO A 31 -1.75 7.22 9.87
CA PRO A 31 -1.60 7.89 11.16
C PRO A 31 -0.58 7.18 12.06
N ASP A 32 -0.06 7.91 13.06
CA ASP A 32 0.95 7.37 13.97
C ASP A 32 0.49 6.14 14.73
N HIS A 33 -0.81 5.99 14.95
CA HIS A 33 -1.38 4.83 15.64
C HIS A 33 -1.60 3.61 14.74
N TYR A 34 -1.08 3.65 13.51
CA TYR A 34 -1.22 2.52 12.59
C TYR A 34 -0.71 1.22 13.24
N GLY A 35 -1.55 0.19 13.27
CA GLY A 35 -1.32 -1.04 14.03
C GLY A 35 -0.37 -2.06 13.38
N GLU A 36 0.21 -1.77 12.24
CA GLU A 36 1.20 -2.61 11.55
C GLU A 36 0.72 -4.06 11.33
N ASN A 37 -0.53 -4.21 10.92
CA ASN A 37 -1.09 -5.49 10.50
C ASN A 37 -2.04 -5.26 9.33
N TRP A 38 -2.50 -6.34 8.68
CA TRP A 38 -3.29 -6.19 7.46
C TRP A 38 -4.71 -5.68 7.70
N ASP A 39 -5.29 -5.94 8.88
CA ASP A 39 -6.58 -5.35 9.25
C ASP A 39 -6.44 -3.83 9.41
N ALA A 40 -5.39 -3.39 10.09
CA ALA A 40 -5.12 -1.97 10.24
C ALA A 40 -4.78 -1.32 8.89
N PHE A 41 -4.07 -2.04 8.03
CA PHE A 41 -3.76 -1.57 6.68
C PHE A 41 -5.03 -1.29 5.90
N TRP A 42 -5.98 -2.22 5.92
CA TRP A 42 -7.25 -2.05 5.23
C TRP A 42 -8.01 -0.82 5.73
N ASP A 43 -8.13 -0.68 7.05
CA ASP A 43 -8.84 0.44 7.65
C ASP A 43 -8.15 1.77 7.33
N SER A 44 -6.83 1.85 7.48
CA SER A 44 -6.09 3.09 7.22
C SER A 44 -6.10 3.45 5.74
N LEU A 45 -6.01 2.47 4.86
CA LEU A 45 -6.06 2.69 3.42
C LEU A 45 -7.40 3.31 3.01
N ARG A 46 -8.49 2.84 3.59
CA ARG A 46 -9.83 3.31 3.24
C ARG A 46 -10.20 4.63 3.90
N LEU A 47 -9.79 4.83 5.15
CA LEU A 47 -10.31 5.90 5.98
C LEU A 47 -9.34 7.06 6.18
N ASP A 48 -8.04 6.80 6.16
CA ASP A 48 -7.04 7.78 6.60
C ASP A 48 -6.10 8.26 5.49
N SER A 49 -5.85 7.44 4.48
CA SER A 49 -4.85 7.77 3.48
C SER A 49 -5.40 8.72 2.42
N PRO A 50 -4.69 9.81 2.12
CA PRO A 50 -5.07 10.73 1.04
C PRO A 50 -4.61 10.25 -0.34
N VAL A 51 -3.94 9.09 -0.40
CA VAL A 51 -3.27 8.63 -1.61
C VAL A 51 -4.27 8.05 -2.61
N ASP A 52 -4.16 8.44 -3.88
CA ASP A 52 -5.01 7.97 -4.97
C ASP A 52 -4.32 6.97 -5.88
N TYR A 53 -2.99 6.96 -5.87
CA TYR A 53 -2.21 6.09 -6.74
C TYR A 53 -0.94 5.66 -6.02
N ILE A 54 -0.63 4.38 -6.10
CA ILE A 54 0.56 3.82 -5.45
C ILE A 54 1.44 3.17 -6.49
N LYS A 55 2.69 3.61 -6.56
CA LYS A 55 3.71 2.96 -7.38
C LYS A 55 4.61 2.14 -6.45
N ILE A 56 4.60 0.82 -6.64
CA ILE A 56 5.36 -0.09 -5.78
C ILE A 56 6.60 -0.55 -6.53
N ILE A 57 7.76 -0.31 -5.94
CA ILE A 57 9.04 -0.69 -6.55
C ILE A 57 9.84 -1.57 -5.60
N GLY A 58 10.70 -2.40 -6.16
CA GLY A 58 11.66 -3.19 -5.38
C GLY A 58 11.14 -4.48 -4.79
N GLU A 59 9.92 -4.92 -5.09
CA GLU A 59 9.40 -6.17 -4.54
C GLU A 59 10.28 -7.38 -4.86
N HIS A 60 10.92 -7.37 -6.01
CA HIS A 60 11.77 -8.50 -6.43
C HIS A 60 12.99 -8.70 -5.53
N THR A 61 13.38 -7.69 -4.77
CA THR A 61 14.53 -7.77 -3.85
C THR A 61 14.16 -8.36 -2.50
N MET A 62 12.87 -8.57 -2.22
CA MET A 62 12.42 -9.02 -0.92
C MET A 62 12.61 -10.53 -0.76
N PRO A 63 12.87 -11.02 0.47
CA PRO A 63 13.00 -12.45 0.70
C PRO A 63 11.69 -13.19 0.45
N ASP A 64 11.82 -14.48 0.09
CA ASP A 64 10.66 -15.30 -0.32
C ASP A 64 9.61 -15.43 0.77
N ASP A 65 10.01 -15.46 2.03
CA ASP A 65 9.07 -15.57 3.14
C ASP A 65 8.18 -14.33 3.31
N LEU A 66 8.58 -13.19 2.76
CA LEU A 66 7.75 -11.99 2.76
C LEU A 66 6.83 -11.89 1.53
N LYS A 67 7.10 -12.66 0.49
CA LYS A 67 6.34 -12.54 -0.76
C LYS A 67 4.85 -12.89 -0.60
N ARG A 68 4.54 -13.80 0.31
CA ARG A 68 3.13 -14.11 0.59
C ARG A 68 2.39 -12.90 1.19
N HIS A 69 3.12 -12.07 1.95
CA HIS A 69 2.54 -10.83 2.49
C HIS A 69 2.30 -9.81 1.39
N LEU A 70 3.15 -9.80 0.36
CA LEU A 70 2.92 -8.96 -0.81
C LEU A 70 1.62 -9.34 -1.52
N ASN A 71 1.32 -10.63 -1.62
CA ASN A 71 0.08 -11.08 -2.22
C ASN A 71 -1.13 -10.57 -1.43
N ILE A 72 -1.05 -10.60 -0.10
CA ILE A 72 -2.13 -10.06 0.75
C ILE A 72 -2.28 -8.56 0.48
N MET A 73 -1.18 -7.84 0.45
CA MET A 73 -1.19 -6.40 0.17
C MET A 73 -1.84 -6.11 -1.18
N HIS A 74 -1.45 -6.85 -2.23
CA HIS A 74 -2.01 -6.66 -3.57
C HIS A 74 -3.51 -6.92 -3.60
N GLU A 75 -3.97 -7.95 -2.90
CA GLU A 75 -5.41 -8.24 -2.83
C GLU A 75 -6.18 -7.12 -2.16
N LEU A 76 -5.65 -6.58 -1.06
CA LEU A 76 -6.29 -5.48 -0.36
C LEU A 76 -6.29 -4.20 -1.19
N LEU A 77 -5.21 -3.94 -1.92
CA LEU A 77 -5.15 -2.80 -2.83
C LEU A 77 -6.17 -2.94 -3.96
N GLN A 78 -6.33 -4.15 -4.50
CA GLN A 78 -7.30 -4.40 -5.55
C GLN A 78 -8.73 -4.25 -5.03
N ASP A 79 -8.99 -4.73 -3.82
CA ASP A 79 -10.30 -4.58 -3.18
C ASP A 79 -10.61 -3.10 -2.94
N CYS A 80 -9.63 -2.32 -2.52
CA CYS A 80 -9.79 -0.89 -2.33
C CYS A 80 -10.11 -0.18 -3.65
N LYS A 81 -9.41 -0.56 -4.71
CA LYS A 81 -9.65 -0.02 -6.05
C LYS A 81 -11.10 -0.28 -6.48
N ASN A 82 -11.56 -1.51 -6.29
CA ASN A 82 -12.92 -1.90 -6.66
C ASN A 82 -13.96 -1.16 -5.83
N GLU A 83 -13.74 -1.03 -4.52
CA GLU A 83 -14.66 -0.33 -3.63
C GLU A 83 -14.78 1.14 -4.00
N ARG A 84 -13.64 1.81 -4.21
CA ARG A 84 -13.66 3.24 -4.58
C ARG A 84 -14.31 3.47 -5.93
N ALA A 85 -14.09 2.58 -6.89
CA ALA A 85 -14.73 2.66 -8.20
C ALA A 85 -16.25 2.62 -8.08
N SER A 86 -16.78 1.85 -7.13
CA SER A 86 -18.23 1.76 -6.91
C SER A 86 -18.83 3.08 -6.42
N TYR A 87 -18.02 3.96 -5.85
CA TYR A 87 -18.45 5.31 -5.42
C TYR A 87 -18.06 6.39 -6.42
N GLY A 88 -17.54 6.01 -7.60
CA GLY A 88 -17.09 6.97 -8.59
C GLY A 88 -15.72 7.59 -8.31
N HIS A 89 -14.95 7.03 -7.40
CA HIS A 89 -13.60 7.50 -7.09
C HIS A 89 -12.55 6.70 -7.83
N VAL A 90 -11.47 7.36 -8.23
CA VAL A 90 -10.35 6.71 -8.91
C VAL A 90 -9.24 6.44 -7.90
N PHE A 91 -8.94 5.16 -7.72
CA PHE A 91 -7.78 4.69 -6.97
C PHE A 91 -7.14 3.58 -7.79
N ASP A 92 -5.82 3.59 -7.89
CA ASP A 92 -5.12 2.54 -8.63
C ASP A 92 -3.72 2.32 -8.04
N PHE A 93 -3.08 1.27 -8.47
CA PHE A 93 -1.70 0.98 -8.09
C PHE A 93 -1.02 0.21 -9.21
N GLU A 94 0.31 0.24 -9.19
CA GLU A 94 1.11 -0.58 -10.12
C GLU A 94 2.30 -1.17 -9.37
N VAL A 95 2.73 -2.34 -9.80
CA VAL A 95 3.96 -2.97 -9.32
C VAL A 95 5.00 -2.85 -10.42
N VAL A 96 6.11 -2.19 -10.11
CA VAL A 96 7.20 -1.97 -11.05
C VAL A 96 8.44 -2.68 -10.51
N ASP A 97 9.00 -3.56 -11.30
CA ASP A 97 10.24 -4.26 -10.95
C ASP A 97 11.42 -3.75 -11.76
#